data_1678d82c9f1b03f3dfbf85401e70f380
#
_entry.id   1678d82c9f1b03f3dfbf85401e70f380
#
_cell.length_a   1.000
_cell.length_b   1.000
_cell.length_c   1.000
_cell.angle_alpha   90.00
_cell.angle_beta   90.00
_cell.angle_gamma   90.00
#
_symmetry.space_group_name_H-M   'P 1'
#
loop_
_entity.id
_entity.type
_entity.pdbx_description
1 polymer ?
#
loop_
_entity_poly.entity_id
_entity_poly.type
_entity_poly.pdbx_seq_one_letter_code
_entity_poly.pdbx_strand_id
1 'polypeptide(L)'
;MKIFYIRHAPTMANINGDIVEDYDGQSIVFFDKDKWHEKVGSNLPKDFKLFISPAKRCKETAKALFPDKEYTVVQDLAEFDLSELNKSGHKFWEIDEETFNKYIFLPERSIINRWLNALGSMLCKCDSNDDTVVVIGHGFYGRLVNEIYENNDDSVFDILNSKNFSFGNLDMMEIDKRKVVNVWRY
;
A
#
# COMPACT_ATOMS: atom_id res chain seq x y z
N MET A 1 6.38 17.67 -4.39
CA MET A 1 6.66 16.48 -3.55
C MET A 1 6.59 15.26 -4.43
N LYS A 2 7.62 14.43 -4.41
CA LYS A 2 7.68 13.13 -5.08
C LYS A 2 7.41 12.04 -4.05
N ILE A 3 6.55 11.07 -4.36
CA ILE A 3 6.16 9.99 -3.45
C ILE A 3 6.56 8.66 -4.06
N PHE A 4 7.26 7.83 -3.31
CA PHE A 4 7.49 6.43 -3.60
C PHE A 4 6.63 5.59 -2.67
N TYR A 5 5.66 4.88 -3.23
CA TYR A 5 4.76 4.02 -2.46
C TYR A 5 5.20 2.57 -2.60
N ILE A 6 5.53 1.92 -1.48
CA ILE A 6 6.00 0.54 -1.40
C ILE A 6 4.92 -0.30 -0.72
N ARG A 7 4.55 -1.42 -1.32
CA ARG A 7 3.72 -2.41 -0.64
C ARG A 7 4.59 -3.17 0.37
N HIS A 8 4.06 -3.38 1.59
CA HIS A 8 4.74 -4.17 2.63
C HIS A 8 5.22 -5.53 2.13
N ALA A 9 6.22 -6.09 2.81
CA ALA A 9 6.74 -7.44 2.57
C ALA A 9 5.65 -8.52 2.77
N PRO A 10 5.78 -9.69 2.12
CA PRO A 10 4.78 -10.73 2.21
C PRO A 10 4.55 -11.22 3.66
N THR A 11 3.32 -11.60 3.96
CA THR A 11 2.93 -12.32 5.18
C THR A 11 2.46 -13.72 4.81
N MET A 12 2.30 -14.62 5.78
CA MET A 12 1.74 -15.95 5.50
C MET A 12 0.34 -15.86 4.90
N ALA A 13 -0.48 -14.90 5.37
CA ALA A 13 -1.81 -14.67 4.79
C ALA A 13 -1.73 -14.28 3.31
N ASN A 14 -0.75 -13.46 2.90
CA ASN A 14 -0.56 -13.14 1.48
C ASN A 14 -0.15 -14.35 0.65
N ILE A 15 0.71 -15.21 1.19
CA ILE A 15 1.17 -16.43 0.49
C ILE A 15 0.03 -17.42 0.31
N ASN A 16 -0.77 -17.61 1.35
CA ASN A 16 -1.87 -18.56 1.36
C ASN A 16 -3.15 -18.00 0.71
N GLY A 17 -3.24 -16.68 0.52
CA GLY A 17 -4.45 -15.99 0.10
C GLY A 17 -5.54 -15.95 1.16
N ASP A 18 -5.16 -16.06 2.44
CA ASP A 18 -6.10 -16.08 3.54
C ASP A 18 -6.62 -14.68 3.84
N ILE A 19 -7.91 -14.58 4.15
CA ILE A 19 -8.52 -13.41 4.77
C ILE A 19 -8.53 -13.68 6.26
N VAL A 20 -7.77 -12.93 7.03
CA VAL A 20 -7.56 -13.16 8.47
C VAL A 20 -8.20 -12.06 9.31
N GLU A 21 -8.70 -12.42 10.51
CA GLU A 21 -9.35 -11.46 11.42
C GLU A 21 -8.37 -10.38 11.91
N ASP A 22 -7.17 -10.77 12.37
CA ASP A 22 -6.13 -9.84 12.81
C ASP A 22 -5.18 -9.51 11.65
N TYR A 23 -5.69 -8.78 10.68
CA TYR A 23 -4.89 -8.40 9.51
C TYR A 23 -3.75 -7.45 9.88
N ASP A 24 -3.93 -6.58 10.85
CA ASP A 24 -2.92 -5.62 11.28
C ASP A 24 -1.80 -6.21 12.13
N GLY A 25 -2.08 -7.27 12.87
CA GLY A 25 -1.10 -8.00 13.69
C GLY A 25 -0.20 -8.97 12.92
N GLN A 26 -0.45 -9.19 11.61
CA GLN A 26 0.35 -10.11 10.80
C GLN A 26 1.81 -9.65 10.68
N SER A 27 2.74 -10.59 10.96
CA SER A 27 4.17 -10.40 10.73
C SER A 27 4.56 -10.71 9.29
N ILE A 28 5.65 -10.08 8.83
CA ILE A 28 6.26 -10.42 7.54
C ILE A 28 6.95 -11.78 7.62
N VAL A 29 7.07 -12.45 6.46
CA VAL A 29 7.93 -13.60 6.29
C VAL A 29 9.27 -13.18 5.72
N PHE A 30 10.24 -14.10 5.72
CA PHE A 30 11.56 -13.84 5.15
C PHE A 30 11.45 -13.44 3.67
N PHE A 31 12.26 -12.45 3.29
CA PHE A 31 12.50 -12.05 1.90
C PHE A 31 13.96 -11.61 1.74
N ASP A 32 14.45 -11.64 0.51
CA ASP A 32 15.81 -11.23 0.18
C ASP A 32 15.89 -9.70 0.03
N LYS A 33 16.30 -9.02 1.10
CA LYS A 33 16.41 -7.55 1.11
C LYS A 33 17.46 -7.01 0.15
N ASP A 34 18.56 -7.75 -0.06
CA ASP A 34 19.67 -7.31 -0.92
C ASP A 34 19.21 -7.33 -2.39
N LYS A 35 18.51 -8.39 -2.78
CA LYS A 35 17.86 -8.48 -4.08
C LYS A 35 16.80 -7.38 -4.27
N TRP A 36 16.05 -7.05 -3.20
CA TRP A 36 15.10 -5.93 -3.28
C TRP A 36 15.82 -4.61 -3.52
N HIS A 37 16.90 -4.33 -2.78
CA HIS A 37 17.71 -3.12 -2.96
C HIS A 37 18.30 -3.04 -4.37
N GLU A 38 18.78 -4.15 -4.92
CA GLU A 38 19.31 -4.19 -6.28
C GLU A 38 18.25 -3.86 -7.32
N LYS A 39 17.06 -4.49 -7.24
CA LYS A 39 16.02 -4.39 -8.26
C LYS A 39 15.12 -3.15 -8.13
N VAL A 40 14.77 -2.81 -6.93
CA VAL A 40 13.73 -1.81 -6.60
C VAL A 40 14.33 -0.64 -5.85
N GLY A 41 15.01 -0.91 -4.74
CA GLY A 41 15.52 0.10 -3.84
C GLY A 41 16.58 1.02 -4.45
N SER A 42 17.34 0.55 -5.45
CA SER A 42 18.31 1.37 -6.20
C SER A 42 17.69 2.57 -6.93
N ASN A 43 16.36 2.56 -7.13
CA ASN A 43 15.62 3.66 -7.73
C ASN A 43 15.21 4.75 -6.72
N LEU A 44 15.40 4.49 -5.42
CA LEU A 44 15.12 5.49 -4.39
C LEU A 44 16.23 6.53 -4.29
N PRO A 45 15.90 7.80 -4.06
CA PRO A 45 16.91 8.80 -3.72
C PRO A 45 17.54 8.47 -2.35
N LYS A 46 18.72 9.02 -2.10
CA LYS A 46 19.42 8.81 -0.81
C LYS A 46 18.69 9.44 0.35
N ASP A 47 18.13 10.63 0.10
CA ASP A 47 17.44 11.40 1.11
C ASP A 47 15.93 11.38 0.87
N PHE A 48 15.21 10.93 1.88
CA PHE A 48 13.75 10.87 1.89
C PHE A 48 13.23 10.81 3.32
N LYS A 49 11.99 11.24 3.50
CA LYS A 49 11.22 11.04 4.74
C LYS A 49 10.38 9.78 4.61
N LEU A 50 10.39 8.95 5.67
CA LEU A 50 9.71 7.66 5.66
C LEU A 50 8.41 7.73 6.45
N PHE A 51 7.31 7.38 5.80
CA PHE A 51 5.97 7.29 6.38
C PHE A 51 5.43 5.88 6.22
N ILE A 52 4.73 5.39 7.24
CA ILE A 52 4.24 4.01 7.23
C ILE A 52 2.81 3.90 7.75
N SER A 53 2.11 2.88 7.28
CA SER A 53 0.88 2.41 7.89
C SER A 53 1.10 1.94 9.34
N PRO A 54 0.10 2.05 10.23
CA PRO A 54 0.17 1.57 11.60
C PRO A 54 0.35 0.05 11.73
N ALA A 55 0.04 -0.72 10.69
CA ALA A 55 0.08 -2.18 10.69
C ALA A 55 1.49 -2.73 11.01
N LYS A 56 1.55 -3.83 11.77
CA LYS A 56 2.80 -4.49 12.20
C LYS A 56 3.69 -4.84 11.01
N ARG A 57 3.12 -5.42 9.95
CA ARG A 57 3.86 -5.79 8.72
C ARG A 57 4.53 -4.60 8.04
N CYS A 58 3.92 -3.40 8.09
CA CYS A 58 4.53 -2.19 7.53
C CYS A 58 5.71 -1.71 8.40
N LYS A 59 5.58 -1.78 9.74
CA LYS A 59 6.66 -1.46 10.67
C LYS A 59 7.86 -2.41 10.52
N GLU A 60 7.59 -3.71 10.38
CA GLU A 60 8.61 -4.73 10.19
C GLU A 60 9.29 -4.58 8.82
N THR A 61 8.53 -4.26 7.76
CA THR A 61 9.08 -3.95 6.43
C THR A 61 10.00 -2.74 6.48
N ALA A 62 9.58 -1.66 7.16
CA ALA A 62 10.40 -0.46 7.32
C ALA A 62 11.73 -0.77 8.01
N LYS A 63 11.69 -1.53 9.10
CA LYS A 63 12.91 -1.94 9.82
C LYS A 63 13.82 -2.85 8.99
N ALA A 64 13.24 -3.73 8.17
CA ALA A 64 14.03 -4.62 7.31
C ALA A 64 14.71 -3.87 6.15
N LEU A 65 13.99 -2.97 5.48
CA LEU A 65 14.49 -2.24 4.32
C LEU A 65 15.35 -1.02 4.71
N PHE A 66 15.00 -0.34 5.79
CA PHE A 66 15.59 0.94 6.18
C PHE A 66 15.91 0.95 7.70
N PRO A 67 16.82 0.10 8.19
CA PRO A 67 17.05 -0.10 9.63
C PRO A 67 17.47 1.17 10.36
N ASP A 68 18.16 2.07 9.69
CA ASP A 68 18.72 3.30 10.27
C ASP A 68 17.85 4.55 10.01
N LYS A 69 16.68 4.38 9.35
CA LYS A 69 15.77 5.48 9.08
C LYS A 69 14.67 5.57 10.14
N GLU A 70 14.48 6.77 10.67
CA GLU A 70 13.28 7.08 11.44
C GLU A 70 12.05 7.11 10.52
N TYR A 71 10.91 6.73 11.06
CA TYR A 71 9.65 6.76 10.32
C TYR A 71 8.52 7.41 11.11
N THR A 72 7.58 7.98 10.40
CA THR A 72 6.33 8.52 10.95
C THR A 72 5.17 7.57 10.63
N VAL A 73 4.41 7.19 11.66
CA VAL A 73 3.18 6.40 11.47
C VAL A 73 2.03 7.32 11.08
N VAL A 74 1.34 7.00 9.99
CA VAL A 74 0.18 7.74 9.48
C VAL A 74 -1.05 6.83 9.49
N GLN A 75 -2.05 7.17 10.32
CA GLN A 75 -3.24 6.34 10.53
C GLN A 75 -4.08 6.17 9.26
N ASP A 76 -4.19 7.21 8.46
CA ASP A 76 -4.94 7.17 7.20
C ASP A 76 -4.30 6.27 6.12
N LEU A 77 -3.09 5.74 6.34
CA LEU A 77 -2.45 4.72 5.51
C LEU A 77 -2.81 3.28 5.92
N ALA A 78 -3.62 3.08 6.97
CA ALA A 78 -4.09 1.75 7.36
C ALA A 78 -4.81 1.06 6.21
N GLU A 79 -4.74 -0.28 6.15
CA GLU A 79 -5.53 -1.04 5.16
C GLU A 79 -7.03 -0.88 5.44
N PHE A 80 -7.84 -1.14 4.44
CA PHE A 80 -9.29 -1.21 4.64
C PHE A 80 -9.63 -2.42 5.50
N ASP A 81 -10.65 -2.25 6.33
CA ASP A 81 -11.16 -3.35 7.15
C ASP A 81 -11.84 -4.38 6.25
N LEU A 82 -11.22 -5.54 6.14
CA LEU A 82 -11.71 -6.69 5.40
C LEU A 82 -12.24 -7.80 6.32
N SER A 83 -12.41 -7.52 7.62
CA SER A 83 -12.82 -8.52 8.61
C SER A 83 -14.20 -9.14 8.29
N GLU A 84 -15.12 -8.37 7.73
CA GLU A 84 -16.43 -8.87 7.31
C GLU A 84 -16.32 -9.86 6.13
N LEU A 85 -15.35 -9.70 5.25
CA LEU A 85 -15.07 -10.68 4.18
C LEU A 85 -14.58 -12.02 4.71
N ASN A 86 -13.93 -12.03 5.86
CA ASN A 86 -13.51 -13.28 6.51
C ASN A 86 -14.70 -14.20 6.81
N LYS A 87 -15.87 -13.63 7.05
CA LYS A 87 -17.12 -14.38 7.29
C LYS A 87 -17.61 -15.13 6.06
N SER A 88 -17.17 -14.76 4.86
CA SER A 88 -17.55 -15.45 3.62
C SER A 88 -16.93 -16.82 3.48
N GLY A 89 -15.82 -17.11 4.17
CA GLY A 89 -15.06 -18.36 4.08
C GLY A 89 -14.31 -18.56 2.75
N HIS A 90 -14.34 -17.59 1.84
CA HIS A 90 -13.65 -17.64 0.56
C HIS A 90 -12.21 -17.14 0.65
N LYS A 91 -11.35 -17.61 -0.25
CA LYS A 91 -10.06 -16.98 -0.50
C LYS A 91 -10.26 -15.62 -1.18
N PHE A 92 -9.33 -14.71 -0.97
CA PHE A 92 -9.42 -13.35 -1.54
C PHE A 92 -9.67 -13.35 -3.05
N TRP A 93 -9.04 -14.26 -3.80
CA TRP A 93 -9.20 -14.38 -5.26
C TRP A 93 -10.45 -15.12 -5.73
N GLU A 94 -11.25 -15.63 -4.80
CA GLU A 94 -12.53 -16.33 -5.07
C GLU A 94 -13.74 -15.43 -4.89
N ILE A 95 -13.50 -14.17 -4.43
CA ILE A 95 -14.57 -13.23 -4.13
C ILE A 95 -15.08 -12.63 -5.42
N ASP A 96 -16.37 -12.81 -5.68
CA ASP A 96 -17.10 -12.18 -6.75
C ASP A 96 -17.60 -10.76 -6.34
N GLU A 97 -18.14 -10.03 -7.32
CA GLU A 97 -18.62 -8.66 -7.11
C GLU A 97 -19.78 -8.60 -6.11
N GLU A 98 -20.69 -9.57 -6.13
CA GLU A 98 -21.83 -9.63 -5.21
C GLU A 98 -21.35 -9.80 -3.77
N THR A 99 -20.46 -10.74 -3.53
CA THR A 99 -19.85 -11.01 -2.22
C THR A 99 -19.06 -9.79 -1.75
N PHE A 100 -18.29 -9.16 -2.64
CA PHE A 100 -17.55 -7.97 -2.32
C PHE A 100 -18.47 -6.82 -1.87
N ASN A 101 -19.47 -6.48 -2.66
CA ASN A 101 -20.40 -5.40 -2.36
C ASN A 101 -21.25 -5.67 -1.10
N LYS A 102 -21.49 -6.95 -0.76
CA LYS A 102 -22.20 -7.34 0.46
C LYS A 102 -21.39 -7.11 1.73
N TYR A 103 -20.10 -7.35 1.70
CA TYR A 103 -19.23 -7.32 2.90
C TYR A 103 -18.31 -6.10 2.96
N ILE A 104 -18.04 -5.46 1.84
CA ILE A 104 -17.19 -4.27 1.78
C ILE A 104 -18.02 -3.11 1.24
N PHE A 105 -18.33 -2.18 2.11
CA PHE A 105 -18.84 -0.89 1.71
C PHE A 105 -17.72 0.15 1.79
N LEU A 106 -17.11 0.43 0.64
CA LEU A 106 -16.10 1.47 0.52
C LEU A 106 -16.64 2.62 -0.33
N PRO A 107 -17.25 3.64 0.28
CA PRO A 107 -17.64 4.83 -0.47
C PRO A 107 -16.39 5.45 -1.10
N GLU A 108 -16.40 5.67 -2.42
CA GLU A 108 -15.28 6.23 -3.18
C GLU A 108 -14.71 7.51 -2.51
N ARG A 109 -15.59 8.39 -2.02
CA ARG A 109 -15.19 9.60 -1.29
C ARG A 109 -14.39 9.32 -0.02
N SER A 110 -14.61 8.20 0.67
CA SER A 110 -13.86 7.86 1.89
C SER A 110 -12.42 7.50 1.57
N ILE A 111 -12.18 6.85 0.44
CA ILE A 111 -10.85 6.47 -0.04
C ILE A 111 -10.06 7.72 -0.40
N ILE A 112 -10.66 8.60 -1.21
CA ILE A 112 -10.06 9.88 -1.61
C ILE A 112 -9.74 10.72 -0.37
N ASN A 113 -10.68 10.85 0.58
CA ASN A 113 -10.47 11.63 1.79
C ASN A 113 -9.34 11.07 2.65
N ARG A 114 -9.25 9.75 2.82
CA ARG A 114 -8.15 9.13 3.56
C ARG A 114 -6.80 9.40 2.90
N TRP A 115 -6.72 9.29 1.58
CA TRP A 115 -5.48 9.61 0.86
C TRP A 115 -5.11 11.09 1.01
N LEU A 116 -6.08 12.01 0.88
CA LEU A 116 -5.84 13.44 1.08
C LEU A 116 -5.40 13.77 2.51
N ASN A 117 -5.98 13.12 3.52
CA ASN A 117 -5.55 13.27 4.91
C ASN A 117 -4.12 12.74 5.12
N ALA A 118 -3.80 11.58 4.54
CA ALA A 118 -2.44 11.03 4.57
C ALA A 118 -1.45 12.00 3.91
N LEU A 119 -1.78 12.55 2.73
CA LEU A 119 -0.97 13.57 2.06
C LEU A 119 -0.78 14.82 2.93
N GLY A 120 -1.85 15.32 3.54
CA GLY A 120 -1.79 16.46 4.46
C GLY A 120 -0.85 16.19 5.64
N SER A 121 -0.95 15.00 6.24
CA SER A 121 -0.07 14.57 7.34
C SER A 121 1.40 14.48 6.93
N MET A 122 1.68 14.01 5.71
CA MET A 122 3.04 13.94 5.17
C MET A 122 3.59 15.33 4.85
N LEU A 123 2.78 16.19 4.22
CA LEU A 123 3.17 17.56 3.88
C LEU A 123 3.53 18.39 5.13
N CYS A 124 2.76 18.24 6.22
CA CYS A 124 3.06 18.93 7.49
C CYS A 124 4.41 18.53 8.11
N LYS A 125 5.00 17.42 7.67
CA LYS A 125 6.32 16.94 8.13
C LYS A 125 7.44 17.18 7.12
N CYS A 126 7.11 17.68 5.94
CA CYS A 126 8.08 18.05 4.92
C CYS A 126 8.51 19.51 5.09
N ASP A 127 9.80 19.77 4.84
CA ASP A 127 10.38 21.11 4.96
C ASP A 127 10.18 21.91 3.67
N SER A 128 9.98 21.20 2.56
CA SER A 128 9.76 21.79 1.24
C SER A 128 8.83 20.97 0.36
N ASN A 129 8.26 21.60 -0.68
CA ASN A 129 7.48 20.89 -1.71
C ASN A 129 8.34 19.99 -2.60
N ASP A 130 9.66 20.09 -2.51
CA ASP A 130 10.60 19.27 -3.30
C ASP A 130 11.09 18.05 -2.50
N ASP A 131 10.67 17.90 -1.23
CA ASP A 131 11.00 16.73 -0.42
C ASP A 131 10.52 15.44 -1.10
N THR A 132 11.36 14.43 -1.00
CA THR A 132 10.97 13.07 -1.38
C THR A 132 10.41 12.33 -0.18
N VAL A 133 9.31 11.65 -0.41
CA VAL A 133 8.58 10.86 0.58
C VAL A 133 8.57 9.41 0.15
N VAL A 134 8.91 8.50 1.05
CA VAL A 134 8.71 7.06 0.90
C VAL A 134 7.57 6.63 1.81
N VAL A 135 6.61 5.91 1.27
CA VAL A 135 5.45 5.38 2.00
C VAL A 135 5.50 3.87 1.98
N ILE A 136 5.37 3.22 3.14
CA ILE A 136 5.14 1.78 3.22
C ILE A 136 3.69 1.53 3.62
N GLY A 137 2.93 0.94 2.72
CA GLY A 137 1.50 0.69 2.88
C GLY A 137 1.09 -0.69 2.34
N HIS A 138 -0.10 -0.77 1.80
CA HIS A 138 -0.80 -2.01 1.47
C HIS A 138 -1.09 -2.14 -0.01
N GLY A 139 -1.32 -3.38 -0.44
CA GLY A 139 -1.55 -3.65 -1.87
C GLY A 139 -2.87 -3.11 -2.38
N PHE A 140 -3.93 -3.29 -1.61
CA PHE A 140 -5.25 -2.79 -1.94
C PHE A 140 -5.28 -1.25 -1.97
N TYR A 141 -4.83 -0.65 -0.88
CA TYR A 141 -4.73 0.80 -0.76
C TYR A 141 -3.87 1.40 -1.89
N GLY A 142 -2.72 0.78 -2.22
CA GLY A 142 -1.85 1.23 -3.31
C GLY A 142 -2.53 1.18 -4.68
N ARG A 143 -3.34 0.17 -4.96
CA ARG A 143 -4.13 0.10 -6.20
C ARG A 143 -5.12 1.25 -6.29
N LEU A 144 -5.87 1.52 -5.22
CA LEU A 144 -6.81 2.63 -5.17
C LEU A 144 -6.12 3.99 -5.34
N VAL A 145 -4.94 4.17 -4.73
CA VAL A 145 -4.13 5.37 -4.93
C VAL A 145 -3.71 5.53 -6.40
N ASN A 146 -3.31 4.44 -7.06
CA ASN A 146 -3.02 4.47 -8.49
C ASN A 146 -4.21 4.95 -9.32
N GLU A 147 -5.41 4.39 -9.08
CA GLU A 147 -6.62 4.75 -9.83
C GLU A 147 -7.05 6.20 -9.61
N ILE A 148 -6.90 6.73 -8.40
CA ILE A 148 -7.16 8.16 -8.11
C ILE A 148 -6.33 9.08 -9.04
N TYR A 149 -5.11 8.66 -9.39
CA TYR A 149 -4.24 9.45 -10.28
C TYR A 149 -4.42 9.16 -11.77
N GLU A 150 -4.93 7.98 -12.13
CA GLU A 150 -5.22 7.61 -13.52
C GLU A 150 -6.59 8.12 -14.00
N ASN A 151 -7.44 8.60 -13.08
CA ASN A 151 -8.81 9.09 -13.36
C ASN A 151 -9.69 8.06 -14.10
N ASN A 152 -9.60 6.80 -13.72
CA ASN A 152 -10.47 5.76 -14.25
C ASN A 152 -11.81 5.77 -13.51
N ASP A 153 -12.92 5.59 -14.24
CA ASP A 153 -14.27 5.45 -13.68
C ASP A 153 -14.58 4.00 -13.23
N ASP A 154 -13.55 3.17 -13.06
CA ASP A 154 -13.73 1.78 -12.68
C ASP A 154 -14.29 1.66 -11.26
N SER A 155 -15.18 0.69 -11.06
CA SER A 155 -15.68 0.37 -9.72
C SER A 155 -14.54 -0.11 -8.81
N VAL A 156 -14.70 0.05 -7.50
CA VAL A 156 -13.70 -0.44 -6.52
C VAL A 156 -13.43 -1.94 -6.70
N PHE A 157 -14.46 -2.71 -7.09
CA PHE A 157 -14.31 -4.13 -7.39
C PHE A 157 -13.46 -4.37 -8.65
N ASP A 158 -13.71 -3.60 -9.72
CA ASP A 158 -12.93 -3.70 -10.97
C ASP A 158 -11.45 -3.35 -10.74
N ILE A 159 -11.18 -2.31 -9.94
CA ILE A 159 -9.83 -1.92 -9.53
C ILE A 159 -9.11 -3.07 -8.81
N LEU A 160 -9.80 -3.79 -7.92
CA LEU A 160 -9.22 -4.91 -7.18
C LEU A 160 -8.95 -6.13 -8.05
N ASN A 161 -9.84 -6.41 -8.97
CA ASN A 161 -9.76 -7.55 -9.87
C ASN A 161 -9.08 -7.21 -11.19
N SER A 162 -8.74 -5.93 -11.41
CA SER A 162 -8.05 -5.48 -12.59
C SER A 162 -6.73 -6.26 -12.77
N LYS A 163 -6.66 -6.99 -13.89
CA LYS A 163 -5.42 -7.61 -14.35
C LYS A 163 -4.44 -6.57 -14.90
N ASN A 164 -4.90 -5.34 -15.09
CA ASN A 164 -4.16 -4.26 -15.74
C ASN A 164 -3.13 -3.62 -14.78
N PHE A 165 -3.42 -3.58 -13.48
CA PHE A 165 -2.49 -3.09 -12.47
C PHE A 165 -2.28 -4.11 -11.35
N SER A 166 -1.21 -4.90 -11.49
CA SER A 166 -0.74 -5.78 -10.41
C SER A 166 0.23 -5.01 -9.52
N PHE A 167 0.00 -5.02 -8.21
CA PHE A 167 0.88 -4.41 -7.21
C PHE A 167 1.22 -5.48 -6.16
N GLY A 168 2.32 -6.20 -6.41
CA GLY A 168 2.81 -7.30 -5.59
C GLY A 168 3.45 -6.82 -4.29
N ASN A 169 3.72 -7.75 -3.36
CA ASN A 169 4.49 -7.44 -2.17
C ASN A 169 5.88 -6.93 -2.55
N LEU A 170 6.34 -5.87 -1.90
CA LEU A 170 7.61 -5.20 -2.15
C LEU A 170 7.73 -4.50 -3.52
N ASP A 171 6.67 -4.46 -4.32
CA ASP A 171 6.61 -3.57 -5.47
C ASP A 171 6.60 -2.11 -5.00
N MET A 172 7.15 -1.24 -5.82
CA MET A 172 7.21 0.19 -5.58
C MET A 172 6.64 0.96 -6.77
N MET A 173 5.83 1.98 -6.52
CA MET A 173 5.40 2.94 -7.52
C MET A 173 5.88 4.35 -7.16
N GLU A 174 6.24 5.11 -8.19
CA GLU A 174 6.60 6.52 -8.08
C GLU A 174 5.43 7.39 -8.53
N ILE A 175 5.05 8.34 -7.68
CA ILE A 175 3.99 9.32 -7.94
C ILE A 175 4.64 10.70 -7.99
N ASP A 176 4.59 11.36 -9.13
CA ASP A 176 5.08 12.72 -9.32
C ASP A 176 4.00 13.60 -9.95
N LYS A 177 3.77 14.77 -9.39
CA LYS A 177 2.81 15.78 -9.88
C LYS A 177 1.41 15.22 -10.18
N ARG A 178 0.93 14.32 -9.34
CA ARG A 178 -0.37 13.64 -9.46
C ARG A 178 -0.45 12.65 -10.64
N LYS A 179 0.66 11.98 -10.96
CA LYS A 179 0.71 10.87 -11.92
C LYS A 179 1.55 9.75 -11.35
N VAL A 180 1.18 8.52 -11.63
CA VAL A 180 2.09 7.38 -11.46
C VAL A 180 3.02 7.38 -12.67
N VAL A 181 4.32 7.57 -12.44
CA VAL A 181 5.31 7.69 -13.51
C VAL A 181 6.12 6.42 -13.72
N ASN A 182 6.32 5.64 -12.66
CA ASN A 182 7.07 4.39 -12.71
C ASN A 182 6.51 3.36 -11.75
N VAL A 183 6.64 2.08 -12.10
CA VAL A 183 6.35 0.95 -11.20
C VAL A 183 7.47 -0.07 -11.32
N TRP A 184 8.12 -0.38 -10.20
CA TRP A 184 9.17 -1.41 -10.10
C TRP A 184 8.62 -2.65 -9.42
N ARG A 185 8.91 -3.84 -10.00
CA ARG A 185 8.48 -5.14 -9.50
C ARG A 185 9.64 -5.87 -8.80
N TYR A 186 9.34 -6.40 -7.62
CA TYR A 186 10.31 -7.21 -6.85
C TYR A 186 10.49 -8.66 -7.35
#